data_4a2831f4961771876c958c8ac19b6d00
#
_entry.id   4a2831f4961771876c958c8ac19b6d00
#
_cell.length_a   1.000
_cell.length_b   1.000
_cell.length_c   1.000
_cell.angle_alpha   90.00
_cell.angle_beta   90.00
_cell.angle_gamma   90.00
#
_symmetry.space_group_name_H-M   'P 1'
#
loop_
_entity.id
_entity.type
_entity.pdbx_description
1 polymer ?
#
loop_
_entity_poly.entity_id
_entity_poly.type
_entity_poly.pdbx_seq_one_letter_code
_entity_poly.pdbx_strand_id
1 'polypeptide(L)'
;MDWKNGKRLPPRDGYGQGLLELCAQREDIVVLDADVAASTRTNWVRDQQPEHFYNLGISEQDLVGTAAGLALGGMTPYVSTYGVFLSGRAFDQIRTTVCYNNLKVRFGGAHAGISVGPDGATHQALEDIALARVLPRMTVVAPCDSEEVRKAVLAAADVDGPVYFRFGREATPVITDENTPFTLGKARLVREGTACAVFACGAMVYEALVAAEELAQEGIELLVYDLHTIKPLDEEAVLDAAKTCGAVVTAEEHQLAGGLFGAVSETLVQHSPVPMEAVAVRDTFGESGAPEALMDAYSLNAKAIVQAVRRVLARKG
;
A
#
# COMPACT_ATOMS: atom_id res chain seq x y z
N MET A 1 2.74 -9.24 19.71
CA MET A 1 4.11 -8.85 19.29
C MET A 1 4.48 -7.52 19.98
N ASP A 2 5.70 -7.37 20.46
CA ASP A 2 6.20 -6.04 20.95
C ASP A 2 6.65 -5.21 19.74
N TRP A 3 5.70 -4.52 19.13
CA TRP A 3 5.95 -3.72 17.93
C TRP A 3 6.75 -2.42 18.22
N LYS A 4 6.88 -2.01 19.49
CA LYS A 4 7.64 -0.81 19.87
C LYS A 4 9.15 -1.00 19.78
N ASN A 5 9.61 -2.21 20.12
CA ASN A 5 11.03 -2.57 20.13
C ASN A 5 11.36 -3.58 19.02
N GLY A 6 10.46 -3.73 18.05
CA GLY A 6 10.57 -4.69 16.96
C GLY A 6 11.64 -4.36 15.93
N LYS A 7 11.92 -5.31 15.05
CA LYS A 7 12.80 -5.11 13.89
C LYS A 7 12.21 -4.04 12.97
N ARG A 8 13.10 -3.30 12.30
CA ARG A 8 12.74 -2.45 11.17
C ARG A 8 13.27 -3.11 9.90
N LEU A 9 12.41 -3.36 8.95
CA LEU A 9 12.78 -3.97 7.67
C LEU A 9 12.18 -3.17 6.52
N PRO A 10 12.89 -3.03 5.39
CA PRO A 10 12.32 -2.43 4.19
C PRO A 10 11.15 -3.27 3.66
N PRO A 11 9.98 -2.67 3.37
CA PRO A 11 8.85 -3.41 2.79
C PRO A 11 9.21 -4.15 1.49
N ARG A 12 10.11 -3.59 0.67
CA ARG A 12 10.64 -4.25 -0.54
C ARG A 12 11.36 -5.58 -0.27
N ASP A 13 11.91 -5.79 0.93
CA ASP A 13 12.54 -7.07 1.27
C ASP A 13 11.47 -8.18 1.37
N GLY A 14 10.29 -7.86 1.89
CA GLY A 14 9.13 -8.76 1.86
C GLY A 14 8.65 -9.08 0.44
N TYR A 15 8.71 -8.10 -0.48
CA TYR A 15 8.39 -8.33 -1.88
C TYR A 15 9.37 -9.32 -2.52
N GLY A 16 10.68 -9.10 -2.37
CA GLY A 16 11.70 -10.02 -2.89
C GLY A 16 11.59 -11.42 -2.29
N GLN A 17 11.34 -11.52 -0.98
CA GLN A 17 11.16 -12.80 -0.30
C GLN A 17 9.92 -13.56 -0.81
N GLY A 18 8.79 -12.87 -0.95
CA GLY A 18 7.56 -13.47 -1.49
C GLY A 18 7.73 -13.97 -2.93
N LEU A 19 8.47 -13.23 -3.77
CA LEU A 19 8.79 -13.67 -5.12
C LEU A 19 9.67 -14.92 -5.14
N LEU A 20 10.71 -14.98 -4.30
CA LEU A 20 11.55 -16.18 -4.17
C LEU A 20 10.75 -17.41 -3.78
N GLU A 21 9.85 -17.26 -2.81
CA GLU A 21 8.99 -18.35 -2.35
C GLU A 21 8.04 -18.83 -3.45
N LEU A 22 7.47 -17.92 -4.23
CA LEU A 22 6.58 -18.27 -5.35
C LEU A 22 7.33 -18.99 -6.48
N CYS A 23 8.47 -18.46 -6.91
CA CYS A 23 9.28 -19.06 -7.97
C CYS A 23 9.77 -20.48 -7.59
N ALA A 24 10.07 -20.71 -6.30
CA ALA A 24 10.43 -22.05 -5.80
C ALA A 24 9.26 -23.06 -5.83
N GLN A 25 8.02 -22.61 -5.88
CA GLN A 25 6.82 -23.45 -5.78
C GLN A 25 6.05 -23.56 -7.11
N ARG A 26 6.27 -22.64 -8.06
CA ARG A 26 5.42 -22.48 -9.25
C ARG A 26 6.24 -22.13 -10.50
N GLU A 27 6.12 -22.92 -11.52
CA GLU A 27 6.79 -22.72 -12.81
C GLU A 27 6.15 -21.61 -13.67
N ASP A 28 4.90 -21.24 -13.38
CA ASP A 28 4.17 -20.19 -14.14
C ASP A 28 4.51 -18.76 -13.71
N ILE A 29 5.26 -18.58 -12.63
CA ILE A 29 5.68 -17.26 -12.15
C ILE A 29 6.81 -16.72 -13.03
N VAL A 30 6.68 -15.47 -13.46
CA VAL A 30 7.72 -14.75 -14.23
C VAL A 30 7.92 -13.37 -13.59
N VAL A 31 9.16 -13.02 -13.29
CA VAL A 31 9.53 -11.74 -12.69
C VAL A 31 10.16 -10.85 -13.76
N LEU A 32 9.50 -9.74 -14.06
CA LEU A 32 9.93 -8.75 -15.05
C LEU A 32 10.41 -7.49 -14.34
N ASP A 33 11.54 -6.93 -14.74
CA ASP A 33 12.16 -5.76 -14.09
C ASP A 33 12.58 -4.71 -15.11
N ALA A 34 12.47 -3.44 -14.74
CA ALA A 34 12.85 -2.28 -15.57
C ALA A 34 14.25 -1.75 -15.23
N ASP A 35 15.23 -2.63 -15.07
CA ASP A 35 16.64 -2.32 -14.73
C ASP A 35 16.83 -1.69 -13.34
N VAL A 36 15.95 -2.04 -12.40
CA VAL A 36 15.98 -1.57 -11.00
C VAL A 36 15.98 -2.72 -9.98
N ALA A 37 16.46 -3.89 -10.39
CA ALA A 37 16.35 -5.13 -9.64
C ALA A 37 16.89 -5.06 -8.21
N ALA A 38 18.02 -4.38 -7.97
CA ALA A 38 18.56 -4.18 -6.63
C ALA A 38 17.65 -3.33 -5.74
N SER A 39 16.94 -2.38 -6.34
CA SER A 39 16.01 -1.50 -5.65
C SER A 39 14.70 -2.19 -5.28
N THR A 40 14.16 -3.02 -6.16
CA THR A 40 12.92 -3.78 -5.99
C THR A 40 13.10 -5.10 -5.27
N ARG A 41 14.34 -5.58 -5.09
CA ARG A 41 14.72 -6.91 -4.59
C ARG A 41 14.43 -8.06 -5.56
N THR A 42 14.06 -7.81 -6.77
CA THR A 42 13.94 -8.84 -7.82
C THR A 42 15.29 -9.45 -8.20
N ASN A 43 16.40 -8.76 -7.88
CA ASN A 43 17.75 -9.35 -7.99
C ASN A 43 17.91 -10.65 -7.18
N TRP A 44 17.13 -10.88 -6.13
CA TRP A 44 17.18 -12.13 -5.38
C TRP A 44 16.68 -13.29 -6.23
N VAL A 45 15.62 -13.09 -7.03
CA VAL A 45 15.16 -14.08 -8.01
C VAL A 45 16.19 -14.25 -9.12
N ARG A 46 16.70 -13.14 -9.69
CA ARG A 46 17.76 -13.19 -10.73
C ARG A 46 18.97 -14.04 -10.29
N ASP A 47 19.40 -13.89 -9.06
CA ASP A 47 20.63 -14.49 -8.55
C ASP A 47 20.43 -15.95 -8.08
N GLN A 48 19.21 -16.36 -7.69
CA GLN A 48 18.92 -17.70 -7.13
C GLN A 48 18.05 -18.56 -8.05
N GLN A 49 17.23 -17.97 -8.91
CA GLN A 49 16.27 -18.65 -9.81
C GLN A 49 16.18 -17.90 -11.15
N PRO A 50 17.31 -17.77 -11.87
CA PRO A 50 17.44 -16.90 -13.05
C PRO A 50 16.48 -17.24 -14.18
N GLU A 51 15.96 -18.47 -14.26
CA GLU A 51 14.98 -18.93 -15.24
C GLU A 51 13.63 -18.23 -15.12
N HIS A 52 13.33 -17.65 -13.95
CA HIS A 52 12.11 -16.88 -13.70
C HIS A 52 12.29 -15.37 -13.92
N PHE A 53 13.51 -14.88 -14.17
CA PHE A 53 13.81 -13.44 -14.21
C PHE A 53 14.15 -12.91 -15.58
N TYR A 54 13.54 -11.79 -15.97
CA TYR A 54 13.82 -11.08 -17.22
C TYR A 54 13.94 -9.57 -16.96
N ASN A 55 15.07 -8.98 -17.36
CA ASN A 55 15.27 -7.53 -17.36
C ASN A 55 14.97 -6.96 -18.77
N LEU A 56 13.99 -6.06 -18.85
CA LEU A 56 13.57 -5.43 -20.11
C LEU A 56 14.19 -4.04 -20.32
N GLY A 57 15.04 -3.59 -19.38
CA GLY A 57 15.57 -2.24 -19.39
C GLY A 57 14.56 -1.17 -18.91
N ILE A 58 14.94 0.09 -18.98
CA ILE A 58 14.12 1.24 -18.55
C ILE A 58 13.05 1.52 -19.62
N SER A 59 12.02 0.70 -19.67
CA SER A 59 10.96 0.74 -20.70
C SER A 59 9.62 0.24 -20.14
N GLU A 60 8.99 0.98 -19.25
CA GLU A 60 7.82 0.53 -18.48
C GLU A 60 6.62 0.18 -19.36
N GLN A 61 6.45 0.83 -20.52
CA GLN A 61 5.37 0.50 -21.45
C GLN A 61 5.60 -0.88 -22.09
N ASP A 62 6.82 -1.17 -22.52
CA ASP A 62 7.19 -2.48 -23.06
C ASP A 62 7.13 -3.57 -21.99
N LEU A 63 7.58 -3.24 -20.77
CA LEU A 63 7.49 -4.11 -19.60
C LEU A 63 6.06 -4.59 -19.35
N VAL A 64 5.09 -3.68 -19.36
CA VAL A 64 3.67 -4.00 -19.17
C VAL A 64 3.09 -4.75 -20.38
N GLY A 65 3.47 -4.36 -21.60
CA GLY A 65 3.07 -5.05 -22.82
C GLY A 65 3.56 -6.50 -22.86
N THR A 66 4.82 -6.73 -22.51
CA THR A 66 5.40 -8.08 -22.39
C THR A 66 4.70 -8.90 -21.31
N ALA A 67 4.43 -8.32 -20.14
CA ALA A 67 3.67 -8.99 -19.08
C ALA A 67 2.27 -9.41 -19.54
N ALA A 68 1.59 -8.55 -20.29
CA ALA A 68 0.27 -8.87 -20.83
C ALA A 68 0.34 -10.06 -21.82
N GLY A 69 1.36 -10.10 -22.69
CA GLY A 69 1.59 -11.22 -23.61
C GLY A 69 1.86 -12.53 -22.87
N LEU A 70 2.70 -12.50 -21.82
CA LEU A 70 2.97 -13.67 -20.97
C LEU A 70 1.72 -14.15 -20.23
N ALA A 71 0.90 -13.24 -19.72
CA ALA A 71 -0.36 -13.59 -19.06
C ALA A 71 -1.36 -14.24 -20.03
N LEU A 72 -1.42 -13.80 -21.28
CA LEU A 72 -2.20 -14.46 -22.33
C LEU A 72 -1.66 -15.86 -22.65
N GLY A 73 -0.35 -16.07 -22.50
CA GLY A 73 0.30 -17.39 -22.63
C GLY A 73 0.10 -18.31 -21.41
N GLY A 74 -0.64 -17.88 -20.39
CA GLY A 74 -0.92 -18.68 -19.18
C GLY A 74 0.09 -18.50 -18.04
N MET A 75 1.04 -17.57 -18.16
CA MET A 75 1.97 -17.23 -17.09
C MET A 75 1.35 -16.23 -16.10
N THR A 76 1.96 -16.11 -14.93
CA THR A 76 1.60 -15.13 -13.90
C THR A 76 2.77 -14.15 -13.72
N PRO A 77 2.87 -13.09 -14.54
CA PRO A 77 3.98 -12.15 -14.47
C PRO A 77 3.86 -11.18 -13.30
N TYR A 78 4.97 -10.99 -12.57
CA TYR A 78 5.22 -9.94 -11.59
C TYR A 78 6.09 -8.86 -12.22
N VAL A 79 5.53 -7.69 -12.44
CA VAL A 79 6.18 -6.52 -13.05
C VAL A 79 6.73 -5.64 -11.95
N SER A 80 8.00 -5.29 -11.97
CA SER A 80 8.69 -4.58 -10.90
C SER A 80 9.42 -3.34 -11.42
N THR A 81 9.01 -2.19 -10.92
CA THR A 81 9.68 -0.90 -11.13
C THR A 81 9.21 0.11 -10.07
N TYR A 82 9.65 1.36 -10.16
CA TYR A 82 9.19 2.40 -9.25
C TYR A 82 7.72 2.76 -9.50
N GLY A 83 6.97 2.95 -8.40
CA GLY A 83 5.54 3.23 -8.44
C GLY A 83 5.17 4.41 -9.33
N VAL A 84 5.94 5.50 -9.27
CA VAL A 84 5.71 6.71 -10.08
C VAL A 84 5.83 6.44 -11.58
N PHE A 85 6.80 5.62 -12.00
CA PHE A 85 6.99 5.32 -13.42
C PHE A 85 6.01 4.25 -13.90
N LEU A 86 5.74 3.26 -13.08
CA LEU A 86 4.75 2.21 -13.40
C LEU A 86 3.36 2.82 -13.59
N SER A 87 2.87 3.54 -12.59
CA SER A 87 1.52 4.11 -12.61
C SER A 87 1.37 5.29 -13.58
N GLY A 88 2.42 6.09 -13.77
CA GLY A 88 2.37 7.25 -14.67
C GLY A 88 2.70 6.92 -16.13
N ARG A 89 3.89 6.35 -16.38
CA ARG A 89 4.42 6.15 -17.74
C ARG A 89 3.73 5.04 -18.51
N ALA A 90 3.36 3.94 -17.82
CA ALA A 90 2.71 2.78 -18.42
C ALA A 90 1.19 2.73 -18.21
N PHE A 91 0.57 3.84 -17.78
CA PHE A 91 -0.85 3.86 -17.41
C PHE A 91 -1.79 3.37 -18.52
N ASP A 92 -1.54 3.76 -19.77
CA ASP A 92 -2.38 3.32 -20.89
C ASP A 92 -2.28 1.80 -21.10
N GLN A 93 -1.07 1.22 -21.07
CA GLN A 93 -0.90 -0.23 -21.22
C GLN A 93 -1.53 -1.00 -20.04
N ILE A 94 -1.41 -0.49 -18.81
CA ILE A 94 -2.11 -1.07 -17.65
C ILE A 94 -3.61 -1.03 -17.88
N ARG A 95 -4.16 0.11 -18.31
CA ARG A 95 -5.59 0.31 -18.51
C ARG A 95 -6.13 -0.55 -19.65
N THR A 96 -5.57 -0.39 -20.85
CA THR A 96 -6.15 -0.93 -22.08
C THR A 96 -5.73 -2.37 -22.36
N THR A 97 -4.46 -2.72 -22.08
CA THR A 97 -3.95 -4.04 -22.37
C THR A 97 -4.21 -5.01 -21.23
N VAL A 98 -4.04 -4.60 -19.98
CA VAL A 98 -4.16 -5.51 -18.84
C VAL A 98 -5.56 -5.46 -18.19
N CYS A 99 -6.01 -4.30 -17.70
CA CYS A 99 -7.28 -4.22 -16.95
C CYS A 99 -8.50 -4.49 -17.83
N TYR A 100 -8.53 -3.95 -19.06
CA TYR A 100 -9.66 -4.17 -19.97
C TYR A 100 -9.83 -5.64 -20.32
N ASN A 101 -8.72 -6.39 -20.49
CA ASN A 101 -8.69 -7.81 -20.79
C ASN A 101 -8.71 -8.71 -19.53
N ASN A 102 -8.73 -8.14 -18.33
CA ASN A 102 -8.69 -8.87 -17.05
C ASN A 102 -7.51 -9.83 -16.91
N LEU A 103 -6.32 -9.43 -17.33
CA LEU A 103 -5.14 -10.30 -17.32
C LEU A 103 -4.53 -10.43 -15.91
N LYS A 104 -4.02 -11.60 -15.58
CA LYS A 104 -3.36 -11.91 -14.30
C LYS A 104 -1.95 -11.33 -14.23
N VAL A 105 -1.82 -10.01 -14.25
CA VAL A 105 -0.55 -9.30 -14.09
C VAL A 105 -0.44 -8.72 -12.68
N ARG A 106 0.71 -8.86 -12.04
CA ARG A 106 1.03 -8.38 -10.70
C ARG A 106 2.00 -7.21 -10.79
N PHE A 107 1.59 -6.02 -10.40
CA PHE A 107 2.35 -4.79 -10.52
C PHE A 107 2.99 -4.42 -9.19
N GLY A 108 4.31 -4.54 -9.08
CA GLY A 108 5.10 -4.12 -7.92
C GLY A 108 5.53 -2.66 -8.03
N GLY A 109 4.69 -1.73 -7.59
CA GLY A 109 4.99 -0.30 -7.50
C GLY A 109 5.85 0.01 -6.28
N ALA A 110 7.17 -0.14 -6.46
CA ALA A 110 8.17 0.10 -5.43
C ALA A 110 8.45 1.60 -5.23
N HIS A 111 9.11 1.95 -4.12
CA HIS A 111 9.53 3.33 -3.84
C HIS A 111 8.35 4.31 -3.89
N ALA A 112 7.24 3.95 -3.26
CA ALA A 112 6.07 4.82 -3.17
C ALA A 112 6.11 5.68 -1.91
N GLY A 113 5.51 6.89 -2.01
CA GLY A 113 5.36 7.81 -0.90
C GLY A 113 6.48 8.84 -0.78
N ILE A 114 6.33 9.73 0.21
CA ILE A 114 7.28 10.81 0.51
C ILE A 114 8.58 10.27 1.13
N SER A 115 8.48 9.12 1.82
CA SER A 115 9.59 8.45 2.51
C SER A 115 10.65 7.84 1.57
N VAL A 116 10.45 7.91 0.25
CA VAL A 116 11.52 7.65 -0.75
C VAL A 116 12.74 8.51 -0.47
N GLY A 117 12.52 9.72 0.01
CA GLY A 117 13.57 10.53 0.61
C GLY A 117 14.46 11.28 -0.41
N PRO A 118 15.76 10.95 -0.49
CA PRO A 118 16.73 11.73 -1.27
C PRO A 118 16.43 11.82 -2.75
N ASP A 119 15.76 10.84 -3.34
CA ASP A 119 15.44 10.80 -4.77
C ASP A 119 14.46 11.93 -5.16
N GLY A 120 13.70 12.45 -4.21
CA GLY A 120 12.88 13.66 -4.37
C GLY A 120 11.60 13.44 -5.16
N ALA A 121 10.94 14.56 -5.49
CA ALA A 121 9.60 14.61 -6.09
C ALA A 121 9.44 13.77 -7.38
N THR A 122 10.50 13.61 -8.16
CA THR A 122 10.45 12.84 -9.41
C THR A 122 10.32 11.32 -9.22
N HIS A 123 10.56 10.83 -7.98
CA HIS A 123 10.52 9.41 -7.63
C HIS A 123 9.49 9.10 -6.53
N GLN A 124 8.96 10.11 -5.89
CA GLN A 124 7.95 9.97 -4.82
C GLN A 124 6.56 9.79 -5.44
N ALA A 125 6.11 8.54 -5.60
CA ALA A 125 4.75 8.25 -6.06
C ALA A 125 3.74 8.66 -4.98
N LEU A 126 2.99 9.72 -5.22
CA LEU A 126 1.96 10.25 -4.31
C LEU A 126 0.55 10.16 -4.91
N GLU A 127 0.41 9.66 -6.13
CA GLU A 127 -0.84 9.54 -6.89
C GLU A 127 -1.12 8.12 -7.39
N ASP A 128 -0.22 7.19 -7.13
CA ASP A 128 -0.25 5.82 -7.66
C ASP A 128 -1.48 5.01 -7.20
N ILE A 129 -1.90 5.15 -5.93
CA ILE A 129 -3.14 4.54 -5.44
C ILE A 129 -4.35 5.08 -6.22
N ALA A 130 -4.45 6.39 -6.42
CA ALA A 130 -5.55 7.00 -7.15
C ALA A 130 -5.62 6.50 -8.59
N LEU A 131 -4.48 6.46 -9.28
CA LEU A 131 -4.38 5.98 -10.67
C LEU A 131 -4.73 4.48 -10.79
N ALA A 132 -4.24 3.66 -9.88
CA ALA A 132 -4.57 2.24 -9.88
C ALA A 132 -6.03 1.98 -9.48
N ARG A 133 -6.52 2.70 -8.46
CA ARG A 133 -7.87 2.54 -7.92
C ARG A 133 -8.97 2.90 -8.91
N VAL A 134 -8.76 3.90 -9.77
CA VAL A 134 -9.76 4.30 -10.77
C VAL A 134 -9.98 3.25 -11.87
N LEU A 135 -9.01 2.34 -12.08
CA LEU A 135 -9.11 1.33 -13.15
C LEU A 135 -10.07 0.20 -12.75
N PRO A 136 -11.05 -0.15 -13.62
CA PRO A 136 -11.88 -1.34 -13.40
C PRO A 136 -11.04 -2.61 -13.26
N ARG A 137 -11.47 -3.56 -12.42
CA ARG A 137 -10.87 -4.88 -12.17
C ARG A 137 -9.51 -4.86 -11.45
N MET A 138 -8.84 -3.70 -11.33
CA MET A 138 -7.60 -3.60 -10.58
C MET A 138 -7.86 -3.82 -9.08
N THR A 139 -7.12 -4.75 -8.48
CA THR A 139 -6.97 -4.86 -7.03
C THR A 139 -5.81 -3.97 -6.58
N VAL A 140 -5.97 -3.19 -5.50
CA VAL A 140 -4.95 -2.26 -5.00
C VAL A 140 -4.62 -2.58 -3.55
N VAL A 141 -3.34 -2.86 -3.29
CA VAL A 141 -2.84 -3.34 -1.99
C VAL A 141 -1.68 -2.47 -1.53
N ALA A 142 -1.76 -1.95 -0.32
CA ALA A 142 -0.73 -1.13 0.33
C ALA A 142 -0.39 -1.69 1.72
N PRO A 143 0.40 -2.77 1.81
CA PRO A 143 0.71 -3.47 3.05
C PRO A 143 1.54 -2.61 4.00
N CYS A 144 1.39 -2.84 5.32
CA CYS A 144 1.98 -2.00 6.36
C CYS A 144 3.46 -2.25 6.63
N ASP A 145 3.96 -3.45 6.41
CA ASP A 145 5.35 -3.83 6.69
C ASP A 145 5.87 -4.93 5.76
N SER A 146 7.13 -5.32 5.94
CA SER A 146 7.81 -6.32 5.11
C SER A 146 7.12 -7.69 5.12
N GLU A 147 6.67 -8.16 6.28
CA GLU A 147 6.01 -9.47 6.37
C GLU A 147 4.63 -9.46 5.72
N GLU A 148 3.89 -8.37 5.87
CA GLU A 148 2.60 -8.23 5.21
C GLU A 148 2.75 -8.10 3.67
N VAL A 149 3.80 -7.42 3.18
CA VAL A 149 4.13 -7.42 1.74
C VAL A 149 4.38 -8.83 1.23
N ARG A 150 5.18 -9.64 1.96
CA ARG A 150 5.43 -11.05 1.60
C ARG A 150 4.13 -11.83 1.47
N LYS A 151 3.24 -11.72 2.46
CA LYS A 151 1.93 -12.39 2.43
C LYS A 151 1.04 -11.90 1.29
N ALA A 152 1.04 -10.59 1.03
CA ALA A 152 0.29 -10.02 -0.08
C ALA A 152 0.76 -10.56 -1.43
N VAL A 153 2.08 -10.68 -1.64
CA VAL A 153 2.67 -11.27 -2.85
C VAL A 153 2.19 -12.71 -3.05
N LEU A 154 2.26 -13.52 -1.99
CA LEU A 154 1.81 -14.92 -2.04
C LEU A 154 0.31 -15.03 -2.32
N ALA A 155 -0.51 -14.27 -1.60
CA ALA A 155 -1.97 -14.31 -1.73
C ALA A 155 -2.47 -13.82 -3.10
N ALA A 156 -1.73 -12.92 -3.74
CA ALA A 156 -2.11 -12.40 -5.04
C ALA A 156 -1.86 -13.35 -6.20
N ALA A 157 -1.05 -14.38 -6.05
CA ALA A 157 -0.68 -15.28 -7.14
C ALA A 157 -1.90 -15.92 -7.82
N ASP A 158 -2.95 -16.19 -7.06
CA ASP A 158 -4.17 -16.86 -7.55
C ASP A 158 -5.36 -15.91 -7.77
N VAL A 159 -5.18 -14.60 -7.56
CA VAL A 159 -6.25 -13.61 -7.81
C VAL A 159 -6.56 -13.52 -9.31
N ASP A 160 -7.85 -13.58 -9.65
CA ASP A 160 -8.28 -13.32 -11.02
C ASP A 160 -8.24 -11.81 -11.33
N GLY A 161 -7.54 -11.47 -12.42
CA GLY A 161 -7.33 -10.10 -12.84
C GLY A 161 -6.06 -9.45 -12.25
N PRO A 162 -5.84 -8.16 -12.53
CA PRO A 162 -4.63 -7.45 -12.16
C PRO A 162 -4.57 -7.05 -10.68
N VAL A 163 -3.36 -7.05 -10.12
CA VAL A 163 -3.10 -6.57 -8.74
C VAL A 163 -1.97 -5.56 -8.76
N TYR A 164 -2.17 -4.41 -8.13
CA TYR A 164 -1.16 -3.39 -7.89
C TYR A 164 -0.75 -3.41 -6.41
N PHE A 165 0.54 -3.64 -6.16
CA PHE A 165 1.15 -3.53 -4.83
C PHE A 165 1.85 -2.19 -4.71
N ARG A 166 1.61 -1.52 -3.62
CA ARG A 166 2.29 -0.29 -3.24
C ARG A 166 3.15 -0.51 -2.01
N PHE A 167 4.46 -0.29 -2.12
CA PHE A 167 5.36 -0.45 -0.98
C PHE A 167 6.51 0.53 -1.00
N GLY A 168 6.94 0.93 0.21
CA GLY A 168 7.99 1.90 0.42
C GLY A 168 9.40 1.30 0.26
N ARG A 169 10.39 2.21 0.26
CA ARG A 169 11.81 1.91 0.18
C ARG A 169 12.44 1.69 1.54
N GLU A 170 12.13 2.58 2.49
CA GLU A 170 12.81 2.68 3.78
C GLU A 170 12.35 1.61 4.76
N ALA A 171 13.22 1.30 5.72
CA ALA A 171 12.90 0.33 6.75
C ALA A 171 11.80 0.86 7.69
N THR A 172 10.68 0.17 7.73
CA THR A 172 9.55 0.44 8.64
C THR A 172 9.53 -0.54 9.80
N PRO A 173 8.95 -0.18 10.95
CA PRO A 173 8.73 -1.14 12.02
C PRO A 173 7.88 -2.32 11.53
N VAL A 174 8.28 -3.54 11.89
CA VAL A 174 7.53 -4.75 11.59
C VAL A 174 6.49 -4.95 12.69
N ILE A 175 5.22 -4.85 12.32
CA ILE A 175 4.07 -4.94 13.24
C ILE A 175 3.23 -6.19 12.99
N THR A 176 3.61 -6.98 12.00
CA THR A 176 3.02 -8.29 11.70
C THR A 176 4.05 -9.42 11.84
N ASP A 177 3.59 -10.65 11.95
CA ASP A 177 4.43 -11.85 12.00
C ASP A 177 3.82 -12.98 11.16
N GLU A 178 4.47 -14.13 11.12
CA GLU A 178 4.03 -15.30 10.35
C GLU A 178 2.60 -15.74 10.70
N ASN A 179 2.18 -15.55 11.96
CA ASN A 179 0.86 -15.94 12.46
C ASN A 179 -0.21 -14.87 12.27
N THR A 180 0.18 -13.63 11.93
CA THR A 180 -0.77 -12.55 11.65
C THR A 180 -1.59 -12.89 10.41
N PRO A 181 -2.92 -12.96 10.48
CA PRO A 181 -3.74 -13.31 9.32
C PRO A 181 -3.67 -12.22 8.26
N PHE A 182 -3.68 -12.64 6.99
CA PHE A 182 -3.76 -11.76 5.82
C PHE A 182 -4.80 -12.31 4.84
N THR A 183 -5.77 -11.50 4.49
CA THR A 183 -6.81 -11.85 3.51
C THR A 183 -7.06 -10.65 2.61
N LEU A 184 -6.80 -10.77 1.32
CA LEU A 184 -7.09 -9.72 0.35
C LEU A 184 -8.57 -9.30 0.41
N GLY A 185 -8.81 -8.00 0.42
CA GLY A 185 -10.17 -7.43 0.50
C GLY A 185 -10.76 -7.38 1.91
N LYS A 186 -10.02 -7.80 2.95
CA LYS A 186 -10.44 -7.70 4.35
C LYS A 186 -9.53 -6.77 5.14
N ALA A 187 -10.15 -5.90 5.94
CA ALA A 187 -9.44 -5.05 6.87
C ALA A 187 -8.94 -5.85 8.08
N ARG A 188 -7.76 -5.53 8.56
CA ARG A 188 -7.22 -6.13 9.78
C ARG A 188 -7.44 -5.20 10.98
N LEU A 189 -8.19 -5.66 11.98
CA LEU A 189 -8.29 -4.95 13.26
C LEU A 189 -6.94 -5.03 13.98
N VAL A 190 -6.35 -3.87 14.30
CA VAL A 190 -5.05 -3.76 14.96
C VAL A 190 -5.19 -3.38 16.43
N ARG A 191 -6.18 -2.55 16.74
CA ARG A 191 -6.49 -2.12 18.11
C ARG A 191 -7.98 -1.87 18.29
N GLU A 192 -8.55 -2.36 19.37
CA GLU A 192 -9.93 -2.09 19.76
C GLU A 192 -10.08 -0.71 20.42
N GLY A 193 -11.23 -0.08 20.21
CA GLY A 193 -11.59 1.21 20.80
C GLY A 193 -12.95 1.69 20.32
N THR A 194 -13.45 2.78 20.87
CA THR A 194 -14.81 3.28 20.58
C THR A 194 -14.88 4.80 20.39
N ALA A 195 -13.80 5.52 20.63
CA ALA A 195 -13.82 6.98 20.56
C ALA A 195 -13.82 7.50 19.12
N CYS A 196 -12.91 6.98 18.30
CA CYS A 196 -12.74 7.34 16.90
C CYS A 196 -12.15 6.14 16.14
N ALA A 197 -12.61 5.88 14.93
CA ALA A 197 -12.01 4.89 14.06
C ALA A 197 -10.87 5.51 13.24
N VAL A 198 -9.71 4.83 13.21
CA VAL A 198 -8.56 5.23 12.39
C VAL A 198 -8.31 4.12 11.37
N PHE A 199 -8.45 4.46 10.09
CA PHE A 199 -8.10 3.59 8.97
C PHE A 199 -6.76 4.03 8.41
N ALA A 200 -5.77 3.15 8.42
CA ALA A 200 -4.45 3.45 7.90
C ALA A 200 -4.00 2.38 6.89
N CYS A 201 -3.08 2.73 6.01
CA CYS A 201 -2.43 1.79 5.10
C CYS A 201 -0.92 2.07 5.02
N GLY A 202 -0.15 1.08 4.59
CA GLY A 202 1.30 1.20 4.50
C GLY A 202 1.95 1.57 5.84
N ALA A 203 3.02 2.33 5.79
CA ALA A 203 3.77 2.76 6.97
C ALA A 203 2.92 3.54 8.00
N MET A 204 1.81 4.14 7.57
CA MET A 204 0.95 4.93 8.46
C MET A 204 0.17 4.09 9.48
N VAL A 205 0.12 2.76 9.33
CA VAL A 205 -0.48 1.87 10.35
C VAL A 205 0.33 1.90 11.65
N TYR A 206 1.66 1.91 11.55
CA TYR A 206 2.52 2.09 12.72
C TYR A 206 2.29 3.44 13.41
N GLU A 207 2.21 4.52 12.64
CA GLU A 207 1.94 5.86 13.17
C GLU A 207 0.56 5.95 13.86
N ALA A 208 -0.43 5.23 13.32
CA ALA A 208 -1.76 5.12 13.94
C ALA A 208 -1.72 4.39 15.29
N LEU A 209 -0.90 3.35 15.43
CA LEU A 209 -0.69 2.67 16.70
C LEU A 209 -0.02 3.56 17.74
N VAL A 210 1.02 4.32 17.34
CA VAL A 210 1.70 5.26 18.21
C VAL A 210 0.72 6.36 18.70
N ALA A 211 -0.08 6.92 17.78
CA ALA A 211 -1.11 7.91 18.12
C ALA A 211 -2.19 7.34 19.07
N ALA A 212 -2.58 6.08 18.86
CA ALA A 212 -3.55 5.42 19.72
C ALA A 212 -3.05 5.23 21.16
N GLU A 213 -1.76 4.94 21.33
CA GLU A 213 -1.18 4.85 22.68
C GLU A 213 -1.07 6.19 23.38
N GLU A 214 -0.72 7.26 22.64
CA GLU A 214 -0.67 8.61 23.20
C GLU A 214 -2.07 9.03 23.70
N LEU A 215 -3.09 8.85 22.86
CA LEU A 215 -4.47 9.24 23.19
C LEU A 215 -5.11 8.37 24.28
N ALA A 216 -4.72 7.12 24.40
CA ALA A 216 -5.17 6.23 25.48
C ALA A 216 -4.77 6.77 26.88
N GLN A 217 -3.63 7.47 27.00
CA GLN A 217 -3.22 8.12 28.24
C GLN A 217 -4.16 9.26 28.66
N GLU A 218 -4.92 9.79 27.69
CA GLU A 218 -5.96 10.80 27.89
C GLU A 218 -7.38 10.20 28.01
N GLY A 219 -7.50 8.86 28.00
CA GLY A 219 -8.78 8.14 28.04
C GLY A 219 -9.51 8.10 26.70
N ILE A 220 -8.82 8.39 25.59
CA ILE A 220 -9.38 8.35 24.24
C ILE A 220 -8.93 7.05 23.56
N GLU A 221 -9.80 6.04 23.52
CA GLU A 221 -9.50 4.73 22.96
C GLU A 221 -9.86 4.68 21.46
N LEU A 222 -8.83 4.58 20.60
CA LEU A 222 -8.99 4.50 19.16
C LEU A 222 -9.25 3.06 18.69
N LEU A 223 -10.18 2.92 17.74
CA LEU A 223 -10.39 1.73 16.95
C LEU A 223 -9.47 1.82 15.72
N VAL A 224 -8.41 1.00 15.64
CA VAL A 224 -7.43 1.11 14.55
C VAL A 224 -7.54 -0.09 13.63
N TYR A 225 -7.72 0.19 12.34
CA TYR A 225 -7.70 -0.78 11.26
C TYR A 225 -6.52 -0.54 10.31
N ASP A 226 -5.86 -1.62 9.95
CA ASP A 226 -5.00 -1.70 8.79
C ASP A 226 -5.86 -2.03 7.57
N LEU A 227 -6.03 -1.07 6.69
CA LEU A 227 -6.70 -1.23 5.39
C LEU A 227 -5.67 -1.51 4.30
N HIS A 228 -4.95 -2.63 4.43
CA HIS A 228 -3.94 -3.03 3.46
C HIS A 228 -4.51 -3.23 2.03
N THR A 229 -5.79 -3.56 1.89
CA THR A 229 -6.46 -3.62 0.58
C THR A 229 -7.39 -2.42 0.41
N ILE A 230 -7.02 -1.52 -0.49
CA ILE A 230 -7.79 -0.29 -0.74
C ILE A 230 -8.88 -0.55 -1.78
N LYS A 231 -8.66 -1.53 -2.66
CA LYS A 231 -9.64 -2.00 -3.64
C LYS A 231 -9.49 -3.51 -3.88
N PRO A 232 -10.54 -4.32 -3.68
CA PRO A 232 -11.83 -3.91 -3.11
C PRO A 232 -11.68 -3.46 -1.65
N LEU A 233 -12.46 -2.45 -1.27
CA LEU A 233 -12.49 -1.99 0.13
C LEU A 233 -13.32 -2.98 0.96
N ASP A 234 -12.94 -3.21 2.22
CA ASP A 234 -13.78 -3.89 3.20
C ASP A 234 -14.85 -2.91 3.73
N GLU A 235 -15.91 -2.72 2.94
CA GLU A 235 -16.97 -1.76 3.25
C GLU A 235 -17.69 -2.12 4.57
N GLU A 236 -17.81 -3.41 4.88
CA GLU A 236 -18.43 -3.89 6.12
C GLU A 236 -17.65 -3.39 7.33
N ALA A 237 -16.34 -3.59 7.36
CA ALA A 237 -15.48 -3.10 8.43
C ALA A 237 -15.51 -1.58 8.56
N VAL A 238 -15.54 -0.85 7.43
CA VAL A 238 -15.62 0.62 7.42
C VAL A 238 -16.94 1.10 8.01
N LEU A 239 -18.05 0.51 7.62
CA LEU A 239 -19.38 0.91 8.08
C LEU A 239 -19.61 0.56 9.55
N ASP A 240 -19.15 -0.60 10.01
CA ASP A 240 -19.30 -1.00 11.40
C ASP A 240 -18.42 -0.17 12.35
N ALA A 241 -17.20 0.16 11.92
CA ALA A 241 -16.34 1.09 12.67
C ALA A 241 -16.94 2.50 12.74
N ALA A 242 -17.52 3.00 11.65
CA ALA A 242 -18.19 4.30 11.63
C ALA A 242 -19.42 4.34 12.55
N LYS A 243 -20.23 3.28 12.55
CA LYS A 243 -21.38 3.15 13.48
C LYS A 243 -20.93 3.09 14.93
N THR A 244 -19.85 2.34 15.22
CA THR A 244 -19.32 2.18 16.58
C THR A 244 -18.74 3.47 17.10
N CYS A 245 -17.95 4.16 16.29
CA CYS A 245 -17.16 5.32 16.74
C CYS A 245 -17.82 6.67 16.41
N GLY A 246 -18.69 6.78 15.42
CA GLY A 246 -19.32 8.05 15.01
C GLY A 246 -18.35 9.13 14.49
N ALA A 247 -17.08 8.80 14.32
CA ALA A 247 -16.03 9.69 13.82
C ALA A 247 -14.91 8.86 13.20
N VAL A 248 -14.32 9.34 12.10
CA VAL A 248 -13.32 8.60 11.32
C VAL A 248 -12.11 9.47 10.99
N VAL A 249 -10.91 8.90 11.07
CA VAL A 249 -9.67 9.46 10.54
C VAL A 249 -9.07 8.47 9.55
N THR A 250 -8.56 8.93 8.41
CA THR A 250 -7.72 8.13 7.53
C THR A 250 -6.28 8.59 7.58
N ALA A 251 -5.33 7.66 7.42
CA ALA A 251 -3.90 7.96 7.39
C ALA A 251 -3.20 7.22 6.26
N GLU A 252 -2.61 7.98 5.34
CA GLU A 252 -1.95 7.46 4.14
C GLU A 252 -0.76 8.33 3.73
N GLU A 253 0.27 7.72 3.19
CA GLU A 253 1.43 8.41 2.61
C GLU A 253 1.21 8.64 1.12
N HIS A 254 0.14 9.36 0.76
CA HIS A 254 -0.36 9.59 -0.59
C HIS A 254 -1.09 10.93 -0.65
N GLN A 255 -1.40 11.45 -1.83
CA GLN A 255 -2.28 12.60 -1.96
C GLN A 255 -3.66 12.31 -1.33
N LEU A 256 -4.24 13.33 -0.71
CA LEU A 256 -5.60 13.26 -0.18
C LEU A 256 -6.63 12.82 -1.24
N ALA A 257 -6.45 13.34 -2.45
CA ALA A 257 -7.36 13.08 -3.57
C ALA A 257 -7.17 11.67 -4.13
N GLY A 258 -8.23 10.86 -4.11
CA GLY A 258 -8.30 9.56 -4.79
C GLY A 258 -7.63 8.38 -4.07
N GLY A 259 -6.93 8.60 -2.94
CA GLY A 259 -6.31 7.56 -2.14
C GLY A 259 -7.26 6.85 -1.18
N LEU A 260 -6.76 6.47 -0.02
CA LEU A 260 -7.51 5.80 1.05
C LEU A 260 -8.66 6.67 1.57
N PHE A 261 -8.40 7.98 1.80
CA PHE A 261 -9.45 8.91 2.20
C PHE A 261 -10.62 8.90 1.19
N GLY A 262 -10.30 8.93 -0.11
CA GLY A 262 -11.30 8.84 -1.16
C GLY A 262 -12.12 7.55 -1.06
N ALA A 263 -11.48 6.39 -0.90
CA ALA A 263 -12.16 5.11 -0.81
C ALA A 263 -13.12 5.04 0.39
N VAL A 264 -12.64 5.42 1.56
CA VAL A 264 -13.44 5.41 2.80
C VAL A 264 -14.57 6.43 2.75
N SER A 265 -14.31 7.66 2.28
CA SER A 265 -15.34 8.70 2.20
C SER A 265 -16.45 8.38 1.19
N GLU A 266 -16.11 7.79 0.05
CA GLU A 266 -17.09 7.35 -0.96
C GLU A 266 -18.06 6.31 -0.39
N THR A 267 -17.58 5.38 0.43
CA THR A 267 -18.42 4.40 1.13
C THR A 267 -19.28 5.07 2.20
N LEU A 268 -18.66 5.90 3.06
CA LEU A 268 -19.37 6.49 4.19
C LEU A 268 -20.45 7.49 3.76
N VAL A 269 -20.19 8.34 2.76
CA VAL A 269 -21.17 9.33 2.32
C VAL A 269 -22.44 8.69 1.74
N GLN A 270 -22.33 7.48 1.19
CA GLN A 270 -23.47 6.75 0.60
C GLN A 270 -24.26 5.95 1.63
N HIS A 271 -23.64 5.49 2.73
CA HIS A 271 -24.26 4.51 3.62
C HIS A 271 -24.36 4.94 5.08
N SER A 272 -23.37 5.66 5.62
CA SER A 272 -23.31 6.04 7.04
C SER A 272 -22.45 7.29 7.22
N PRO A 273 -22.92 8.48 6.81
CA PRO A 273 -22.15 9.72 6.89
C PRO A 273 -21.79 10.07 8.35
N VAL A 274 -20.50 10.24 8.59
CA VAL A 274 -19.94 10.68 9.87
C VAL A 274 -18.86 11.75 9.64
N PRO A 275 -18.51 12.57 10.62
CA PRO A 275 -17.37 13.47 10.52
C PRO A 275 -16.08 12.70 10.20
N MET A 276 -15.32 13.21 9.23
CA MET A 276 -14.04 12.63 8.82
C MET A 276 -12.92 13.67 8.82
N GLU A 277 -11.71 13.23 9.13
CA GLU A 277 -10.43 13.92 8.95
C GLU A 277 -9.45 13.01 8.24
N ALA A 278 -8.40 13.60 7.65
CA ALA A 278 -7.36 12.85 6.97
C ALA A 278 -5.96 13.36 7.32
N VAL A 279 -5.02 12.40 7.43
CA VAL A 279 -3.59 12.62 7.43
C VAL A 279 -3.07 12.09 6.09
N ALA A 280 -2.71 13.01 5.20
CA ALA A 280 -2.31 12.74 3.80
C ALA A 280 -1.57 13.96 3.23
N VAL A 281 -0.89 13.80 2.12
CA VAL A 281 -0.29 14.91 1.37
C VAL A 281 -1.40 15.77 0.75
N ARG A 282 -1.24 17.10 0.86
CA ARG A 282 -2.31 18.05 0.49
C ARG A 282 -1.91 18.91 -0.71
N ASP A 283 -2.18 18.39 -1.90
CA ASP A 283 -2.04 19.08 -3.19
C ASP A 283 -0.66 19.73 -3.39
N THR A 284 0.40 18.98 -3.09
CA THR A 284 1.78 19.40 -3.28
C THR A 284 2.66 18.24 -3.71
N PHE A 285 3.70 18.54 -4.46
CA PHE A 285 4.76 17.57 -4.73
C PHE A 285 5.64 17.40 -3.50
N GLY A 286 6.39 16.29 -3.46
CA GLY A 286 7.43 16.10 -2.47
C GLY A 286 8.72 16.87 -2.79
N GLU A 287 9.74 16.60 -2.02
CA GLU A 287 11.07 17.19 -2.17
C GLU A 287 12.16 16.21 -1.72
N SER A 288 13.42 16.51 -2.01
CA SER A 288 14.56 15.70 -1.56
C SER A 288 14.86 16.00 -0.09
N GLY A 289 15.06 14.95 0.69
CA GLY A 289 15.38 15.08 2.12
C GLY A 289 15.61 13.73 2.79
N ALA A 290 15.94 13.76 4.08
CA ALA A 290 15.94 12.55 4.89
C ALA A 290 14.49 12.05 5.06
N PRO A 291 14.21 10.76 4.92
CA PRO A 291 12.85 10.21 4.98
C PRO A 291 12.05 10.66 6.21
N GLU A 292 12.62 10.54 7.41
CA GLU A 292 11.95 10.94 8.66
C GLU A 292 11.65 12.44 8.71
N ALA A 293 12.59 13.28 8.22
CA ALA A 293 12.39 14.72 8.17
C ALA A 293 11.27 15.12 7.20
N LEU A 294 11.15 14.40 6.07
CA LEU A 294 10.05 14.60 5.12
C LEU A 294 8.71 14.15 5.71
N MET A 295 8.65 13.00 6.36
CA MET A 295 7.41 12.56 7.04
C MET A 295 6.93 13.61 8.05
N ASP A 296 7.85 14.20 8.81
CA ASP A 296 7.52 15.29 9.75
C ASP A 296 7.09 16.58 9.03
N ALA A 297 7.82 17.02 8.01
CA ALA A 297 7.52 18.24 7.25
C ALA A 297 6.14 18.17 6.57
N TYR A 298 5.76 17.01 6.07
CA TYR A 298 4.46 16.77 5.43
C TYR A 298 3.38 16.32 6.43
N SER A 299 3.69 16.33 7.73
CA SER A 299 2.76 15.94 8.81
C SER A 299 2.18 14.52 8.62
N LEU A 300 2.99 13.58 8.17
CA LEU A 300 2.66 12.17 7.99
C LEU A 300 3.20 11.35 9.18
N ASN A 301 2.71 11.66 10.38
CA ASN A 301 3.20 11.07 11.63
C ASN A 301 2.09 10.94 12.69
N ALA A 302 2.41 10.29 13.80
CA ALA A 302 1.47 10.07 14.91
C ALA A 302 0.90 11.37 15.47
N LYS A 303 1.70 12.44 15.58
CA LYS A 303 1.23 13.75 16.09
C LYS A 303 0.13 14.33 15.21
N ALA A 304 0.26 14.21 13.89
CA ALA A 304 -0.76 14.66 12.96
C ALA A 304 -2.06 13.86 13.10
N ILE A 305 -1.95 12.54 13.33
CA ILE A 305 -3.10 11.66 13.59
C ILE A 305 -3.79 12.08 14.90
N VAL A 306 -3.05 12.30 15.98
CA VAL A 306 -3.59 12.80 17.26
C VAL A 306 -4.37 14.09 17.06
N GLN A 307 -3.81 15.04 16.30
CA GLN A 307 -4.49 16.30 16.00
C GLN A 307 -5.75 16.10 15.15
N ALA A 308 -5.70 15.22 14.16
CA ALA A 308 -6.85 14.89 13.31
C ALA A 308 -7.98 14.25 14.15
N VAL A 309 -7.63 13.34 15.06
CA VAL A 309 -8.60 12.74 16.00
C VAL A 309 -9.26 13.80 16.87
N ARG A 310 -8.49 14.71 17.46
CA ARG A 310 -9.06 15.79 18.28
C ARG A 310 -10.00 16.69 17.47
N ARG A 311 -9.62 17.05 16.23
CA ARG A 311 -10.50 17.84 15.34
C ARG A 311 -11.78 17.12 14.98
N VAL A 312 -11.72 15.84 14.63
CA VAL A 312 -12.91 15.09 14.24
C VAL A 312 -13.84 14.86 15.43
N LEU A 313 -13.29 14.58 16.61
CA LEU A 313 -14.08 14.43 17.84
C LEU A 313 -14.81 15.73 18.23
N ALA A 314 -14.20 16.89 18.03
CA ALA A 314 -14.85 18.18 18.25
C ALA A 314 -16.03 18.44 17.27
N ARG A 315 -16.13 17.70 16.17
CA ARG A 315 -17.22 17.74 15.19
C ARG A 315 -18.24 16.60 15.35
N LYS A 316 -17.92 15.66 16.24
CA LYS A 316 -18.82 14.57 16.61
C LYS A 316 -19.92 15.17 17.50
N GLY A 317 -21.15 15.22 16.98
CA GLY A 317 -22.32 15.75 17.66
C GLY A 317 -22.81 14.92 18.86
#